data_fae941f908719a6ffcb4ecea1d62c1b7
#
_entry.id   fae941f908719a6ffcb4ecea1d62c1b7
#
_cell.length_a   1.000
_cell.length_b   1.000
_cell.length_c   1.000
_cell.angle_alpha   90.00
_cell.angle_beta   90.00
_cell.angle_gamma   90.00
#
_symmetry.space_group_name_H-M   'P 1'
#
loop_
_entity.id
_entity.type
_entity.pdbx_description
1 polymer ?
#
loop_
_entity_poly.entity_id
_entity_poly.type
_entity_poly.pdbx_seq_one_letter_code
_entity_poly.pdbx_strand_id
1 'polypeptide(L)'
;MKFVIEHLSKSFEKKEVLRDIDFTFDEGKIYGLLGRNGAGKTTLFNCLNRDLKADSGNFYIEDENGVRREMSAEDIGYVLSTPTVPEFLTGREFLKFFMDINEKSIKNPKSIDEYFDYMSIEPEDRDKLLKDYSHGMKNKMQMLINIIAQPN
;
A
#
# COMPACT_ATOMS: atom_id res chain seq x y z
N MET A 1 -9.73 -16.04 -0.04
CA MET A 1 -8.83 -15.53 -1.11
C MET A 1 -7.38 -15.64 -0.67
N LYS A 2 -6.42 -15.83 -1.57
CA LYS A 2 -4.98 -15.92 -1.27
C LYS A 2 -4.20 -15.07 -2.27
N PHE A 3 -3.11 -14.47 -1.80
CA PHE A 3 -2.11 -13.87 -2.67
C PHE A 3 -0.88 -14.78 -2.72
N VAL A 4 -0.51 -15.23 -3.90
CA VAL A 4 0.52 -16.26 -4.11
C VAL A 4 1.68 -15.67 -4.88
N ILE A 5 2.89 -15.96 -4.42
CA ILE A 5 4.15 -15.66 -5.09
C ILE A 5 4.78 -17.00 -5.45
N GLU A 6 5.19 -17.19 -6.71
CA GLU A 6 5.82 -18.41 -7.23
C GLU A 6 7.13 -18.08 -7.93
N HIS A 7 8.23 -18.65 -7.46
CA HIS A 7 9.56 -18.63 -8.07
C HIS A 7 10.08 -17.21 -8.39
N LEU A 8 9.72 -16.20 -7.55
CA LEU A 8 10.07 -14.82 -7.82
C LEU A 8 11.56 -14.56 -7.60
N SER A 9 12.25 -14.13 -8.65
CA SER A 9 13.68 -13.80 -8.59
C SER A 9 13.95 -12.40 -9.13
N LYS A 10 14.97 -11.74 -8.56
CA LYS A 10 15.44 -10.43 -8.99
C LYS A 10 16.91 -10.25 -8.73
N SER A 11 17.64 -9.83 -9.75
CA SER A 11 19.06 -9.49 -9.69
C SER A 11 19.29 -8.05 -10.13
N PHE A 12 20.34 -7.46 -9.60
CA PHE A 12 20.89 -6.19 -10.06
C PHE A 12 22.35 -6.42 -10.47
N GLU A 13 22.64 -6.23 -11.74
CA GLU A 13 23.95 -6.54 -12.32
C GLU A 13 24.38 -7.99 -12.03
N LYS A 14 25.35 -8.19 -11.12
CA LYS A 14 25.85 -9.52 -10.73
C LYS A 14 25.33 -10.00 -9.37
N LYS A 15 24.50 -9.21 -8.69
CA LYS A 15 23.99 -9.53 -7.37
C LYS A 15 22.54 -9.99 -7.44
N GLU A 16 22.32 -11.25 -7.13
CA GLU A 16 20.98 -11.80 -6.92
C GLU A 16 20.44 -11.34 -5.56
N VAL A 17 19.30 -10.64 -5.57
CA VAL A 17 18.68 -10.03 -4.38
C VAL A 17 17.47 -10.82 -3.93
N LEU A 18 16.59 -11.23 -4.85
CA LEU A 18 15.51 -12.16 -4.58
C LEU A 18 15.87 -13.48 -5.26
N ARG A 19 15.78 -14.57 -4.52
CA ARG A 19 16.23 -15.89 -4.95
C ARG A 19 15.10 -16.88 -4.81
N ASP A 20 14.42 -17.15 -5.92
CA ASP A 20 13.40 -18.20 -5.98
C ASP A 20 12.40 -18.13 -4.81
N ILE A 21 11.78 -16.96 -4.66
CA ILE A 21 10.86 -16.69 -3.55
C ILE A 21 9.51 -17.33 -3.82
N ASP A 22 9.10 -18.22 -2.94
CA ASP A 22 7.77 -18.83 -2.89
C ASP A 22 7.08 -18.46 -1.59
N PHE A 23 5.89 -17.89 -1.66
CA PHE A 23 5.10 -17.59 -0.46
C PHE A 23 3.62 -17.42 -0.78
N THR A 24 2.78 -17.76 0.18
CA THR A 24 1.33 -17.58 0.10
C THR A 24 0.84 -16.76 1.28
N PHE A 25 0.16 -15.68 0.99
CA PHE A 25 -0.54 -14.86 1.97
C PHE A 25 -2.02 -15.25 1.99
N ASP A 26 -2.52 -15.62 3.16
CA ASP A 26 -3.94 -15.87 3.37
C ASP A 26 -4.67 -14.59 3.74
N GLU A 27 -5.89 -14.45 3.28
CA GLU A 27 -6.79 -13.35 3.62
C GLU A 27 -6.99 -13.22 5.14
N GLY A 28 -7.14 -11.99 5.61
CA GLY A 28 -7.42 -11.66 7.02
C GLY A 28 -6.23 -11.85 7.97
N LYS A 29 -5.02 -12.10 7.46
CA LYS A 29 -3.82 -12.23 8.28
C LYS A 29 -2.88 -11.04 8.12
N ILE A 30 -2.08 -10.80 9.16
CA ILE A 30 -0.99 -9.82 9.16
C ILE A 30 0.33 -10.56 9.10
N TYR A 31 1.19 -10.22 8.15
CA TYR A 31 2.50 -10.81 7.96
C TYR A 31 3.61 -9.79 8.19
N GLY A 32 4.68 -10.21 8.82
CA GLY A 32 5.88 -9.42 9.04
C GLY A 32 7.06 -9.92 8.22
N LEU A 33 7.65 -9.06 7.39
CA LEU A 33 8.87 -9.37 6.65
C LEU A 33 10.09 -8.85 7.41
N LEU A 34 10.88 -9.74 7.98
CA LEU A 34 12.08 -9.42 8.76
C LEU A 34 13.35 -9.72 7.97
N GLY A 35 14.38 -8.92 8.18
CA GLY A 35 15.69 -9.12 7.55
C GLY A 35 16.59 -7.91 7.72
N ARG A 36 17.89 -8.11 7.52
CA ARG A 36 18.91 -7.04 7.57
C ARG A 36 18.65 -5.97 6.50
N ASN A 37 19.24 -4.79 6.69
CA ASN A 37 19.27 -3.78 5.63
C ASN A 37 20.00 -4.34 4.40
N GLY A 38 19.41 -4.12 3.22
CA GLY A 38 19.92 -4.69 1.98
C GLY A 38 19.55 -6.16 1.71
N ALA A 39 18.72 -6.80 2.55
CA ALA A 39 18.26 -8.17 2.34
C ALA A 39 17.20 -8.35 1.23
N GLY A 40 16.79 -7.27 0.56
CA GLY A 40 15.83 -7.36 -0.54
C GLY A 40 14.37 -7.07 -0.17
N LYS A 41 14.07 -6.68 1.09
CA LYS A 41 12.68 -6.40 1.51
C LYS A 41 11.98 -5.37 0.62
N THR A 42 12.60 -4.22 0.42
CA THR A 42 12.07 -3.16 -0.47
C THR A 42 12.02 -3.62 -1.92
N THR A 43 12.99 -4.41 -2.37
CA THR A 43 12.98 -4.99 -3.72
C THR A 43 11.79 -5.90 -3.93
N LEU A 44 11.45 -6.74 -2.94
CA LEU A 44 10.27 -7.59 -2.99
C LEU A 44 8.99 -6.75 -3.11
N PHE A 45 8.79 -5.76 -2.24
CA PHE A 45 7.62 -4.89 -2.29
C PHE A 45 7.51 -4.12 -3.61
N ASN A 46 8.62 -3.61 -4.14
CA ASN A 46 8.63 -2.93 -5.45
C ASN A 46 8.30 -3.88 -6.61
N CYS A 47 8.70 -5.16 -6.54
CA CYS A 47 8.28 -6.16 -7.52
C CYS A 47 6.77 -6.44 -7.42
N LEU A 48 6.25 -6.61 -6.22
CA LEU A 48 4.82 -6.87 -5.99
C LEU A 48 3.95 -5.68 -6.38
N ASN A 49 4.43 -4.45 -6.14
CA ASN A 49 3.74 -3.22 -6.57
C ASN A 49 3.94 -2.89 -8.06
N ARG A 50 4.72 -3.69 -8.80
CA ARG A 50 5.06 -3.50 -10.22
C ARG A 50 5.89 -2.26 -10.54
N ASP A 51 6.44 -1.58 -9.53
CA ASP A 51 7.42 -0.50 -9.72
C ASP A 51 8.75 -1.04 -10.26
N LEU A 52 9.03 -2.32 -10.00
CA LEU A 52 10.20 -3.04 -10.46
C LEU A 52 9.81 -4.36 -11.11
N LYS A 53 10.26 -4.58 -12.34
CA LYS A 53 10.04 -5.85 -13.03
C LYS A 53 10.92 -6.95 -12.42
N ALA A 54 10.32 -8.06 -12.01
CA ALA A 54 11.04 -9.28 -11.64
C ALA A 54 11.75 -9.89 -12.85
N ASP A 55 12.83 -10.62 -12.63
CA ASP A 55 13.57 -11.28 -13.70
C ASP A 55 12.91 -12.61 -14.07
N SER A 56 12.33 -13.30 -13.09
CA SER A 56 11.55 -14.54 -13.28
C SER A 56 10.51 -14.69 -12.16
N GLY A 57 9.65 -15.68 -12.32
CA GLY A 57 8.57 -15.98 -11.38
C GLY A 57 7.31 -15.16 -11.64
N ASN A 58 6.30 -15.41 -10.83
CA ASN A 58 4.99 -14.79 -10.99
C ASN A 58 4.35 -14.54 -9.63
N PHE A 59 3.30 -13.72 -9.61
CA PHE A 59 2.41 -13.55 -8.45
C PHE A 59 0.99 -13.27 -8.93
N TYR A 60 0.01 -13.76 -8.18
CA TYR A 60 -1.40 -13.71 -8.56
C TYR A 60 -2.31 -13.81 -7.35
N ILE A 61 -3.58 -13.50 -7.56
CA ILE A 61 -4.66 -13.75 -6.60
C ILE A 61 -5.32 -15.09 -6.95
N GLU A 62 -5.54 -15.93 -5.94
CA GLU A 62 -6.29 -17.17 -6.04
C GLU A 62 -7.54 -17.09 -5.16
N ASP A 63 -8.70 -17.36 -5.73
CA ASP A 63 -9.96 -17.36 -5.00
C ASP A 63 -10.20 -18.68 -4.23
N GLU A 64 -11.33 -18.80 -3.54
CA GLU A 64 -11.70 -19.97 -2.76
C GLU A 64 -11.94 -21.23 -3.62
N ASN A 65 -12.19 -21.06 -4.92
CA ASN A 65 -12.39 -22.15 -5.88
C ASN A 65 -11.09 -22.53 -6.59
N GLY A 66 -9.97 -21.90 -6.27
CA GLY A 66 -8.69 -22.12 -6.91
C GLY A 66 -8.54 -21.41 -8.27
N VAL A 67 -9.43 -20.48 -8.60
CA VAL A 67 -9.32 -19.71 -9.85
C VAL A 67 -8.28 -18.61 -9.66
N ARG A 68 -7.29 -18.58 -10.54
CA ARG A 68 -6.17 -17.65 -10.53
C ARG A 68 -6.43 -16.47 -11.45
N ARG A 69 -6.12 -15.29 -11.00
CA ARG A 69 -6.13 -14.06 -11.81
C ARG A 69 -4.91 -13.19 -11.50
N GLU A 70 -4.52 -12.37 -12.46
CA GLU A 70 -3.51 -11.35 -12.19
C GLU A 70 -3.99 -10.37 -11.12
N MET A 71 -3.04 -9.89 -10.32
CA MET A 71 -3.25 -8.79 -9.39
C MET A 71 -3.39 -7.49 -10.16
N SER A 72 -4.42 -6.71 -9.86
CA SER A 72 -4.64 -5.35 -10.38
C SER A 72 -4.22 -4.29 -9.37
N ALA A 73 -4.18 -3.04 -9.80
CA ALA A 73 -3.92 -1.92 -8.89
C ALA A 73 -5.00 -1.74 -7.80
N GLU A 74 -6.20 -2.27 -8.03
CA GLU A 74 -7.31 -2.23 -7.08
C GLU A 74 -7.18 -3.27 -5.95
N ASP A 75 -6.29 -4.23 -6.11
CA ASP A 75 -6.09 -5.32 -5.14
C ASP A 75 -5.07 -4.94 -4.05
N ILE A 76 -4.28 -3.90 -4.25
CA ILE A 76 -3.18 -3.56 -3.35
C ILE A 76 -3.23 -2.10 -2.90
N GLY A 77 -3.17 -1.89 -1.59
CA GLY A 77 -2.85 -0.60 -0.99
C GLY A 77 -1.37 -0.55 -0.64
N TYR A 78 -0.71 0.57 -0.93
CA TYR A 78 0.71 0.73 -0.71
C TYR A 78 1.03 2.00 0.08
N VAL A 79 1.87 1.85 1.11
CA VAL A 79 2.36 2.96 1.93
C VAL A 79 3.87 3.03 1.81
N LEU A 80 4.35 4.15 1.29
CA LEU A 80 5.79 4.40 1.13
C LEU A 80 6.47 4.59 2.49
N SER A 81 7.69 4.10 2.64
CA SER A 81 8.53 4.34 3.83
C SER A 81 8.85 5.83 4.02
N THR A 82 9.00 6.57 2.91
CA THR A 82 9.05 8.03 2.90
C THR A 82 7.71 8.54 2.38
N PRO A 83 6.89 9.18 3.23
CA PRO A 83 5.56 9.59 2.81
C PRO A 83 5.61 10.66 1.73
N THR A 84 4.86 10.42 0.66
CA THR A 84 4.65 11.38 -0.41
C THR A 84 3.21 11.86 -0.34
N VAL A 85 3.01 13.14 -0.03
CA VAL A 85 1.72 13.80 0.06
C VAL A 85 1.76 15.14 -0.67
N PRO A 86 0.64 15.65 -1.18
CA PRO A 86 0.59 16.95 -1.84
C PRO A 86 0.74 18.08 -0.81
N GLU A 87 1.96 18.54 -0.61
CA GLU A 87 2.34 19.47 0.47
C GLU A 87 1.61 20.82 0.45
N PHE A 88 1.03 21.18 -0.69
CA PHE A 88 0.28 22.43 -0.90
C PHE A 88 -1.21 22.34 -0.51
N LEU A 89 -1.70 21.16 -0.16
CA LEU A 89 -3.07 20.95 0.35
C LEU A 89 -3.07 20.86 1.88
N THR A 90 -4.19 21.22 2.48
CA THR A 90 -4.47 20.86 3.87
C THR A 90 -4.84 19.37 3.98
N GLY A 91 -4.78 18.82 5.19
CA GLY A 91 -5.21 17.43 5.42
C GLY A 91 -6.65 17.19 4.95
N ARG A 92 -7.56 18.14 5.26
CA ARG A 92 -8.97 18.09 4.87
C ARG A 92 -9.17 18.17 3.37
N GLU A 93 -8.49 19.08 2.69
CA GLU A 93 -8.56 19.23 1.24
C GLU A 93 -8.05 17.97 0.54
N PHE A 94 -6.98 17.38 1.04
CA PHE A 94 -6.42 16.15 0.47
C PHE A 94 -7.40 14.96 0.58
N LEU A 95 -8.00 14.75 1.76
CA LEU A 95 -8.99 13.68 1.90
C LEU A 95 -10.22 13.93 1.04
N LYS A 96 -10.72 15.16 1.02
CA LYS A 96 -11.86 15.52 0.17
C LYS A 96 -11.57 15.25 -1.30
N PHE A 97 -10.44 15.74 -1.80
CA PHE A 97 -10.01 15.51 -3.18
C PHE A 97 -9.92 14.00 -3.50
N PHE A 98 -9.30 13.22 -2.60
CA PHE A 98 -9.19 11.78 -2.78
C PHE A 98 -10.56 11.08 -2.81
N MET A 99 -11.47 11.45 -1.92
CA MET A 99 -12.82 10.89 -1.87
C MET A 99 -13.64 11.27 -3.10
N ASP A 100 -13.55 12.52 -3.56
CA ASP A 100 -14.30 13.03 -4.73
C ASP A 100 -13.89 12.25 -6.00
N ILE A 101 -12.59 12.03 -6.23
CA ILE A 101 -12.12 11.32 -7.43
C ILE A 101 -12.39 9.80 -7.37
N ASN A 102 -12.55 9.23 -6.18
CA ASN A 102 -12.79 7.80 -5.96
C ASN A 102 -14.23 7.48 -5.53
N GLU A 103 -15.15 8.44 -5.59
CA GLU A 103 -16.52 8.33 -5.08
C GLU A 103 -17.22 7.01 -5.44
N LYS A 104 -17.05 6.56 -6.70
CA LYS A 104 -17.68 5.33 -7.21
C LYS A 104 -17.06 4.04 -6.66
N SER A 105 -15.83 4.10 -6.16
CA SER A 105 -15.07 2.93 -5.69
C SER A 105 -15.15 2.78 -4.17
N ILE A 106 -15.43 3.87 -3.45
CA ILE A 106 -15.48 3.85 -1.98
C ILE A 106 -16.77 3.20 -1.50
N LYS A 107 -16.61 2.10 -0.77
CA LYS A 107 -17.73 1.40 -0.14
C LYS A 107 -17.99 1.99 1.25
N ASN A 108 -19.25 2.37 1.54
CA ASN A 108 -19.66 2.91 2.85
C ASN A 108 -18.78 4.09 3.35
N PRO A 109 -18.73 5.22 2.62
CA PRO A 109 -17.88 6.34 2.99
C PRO A 109 -18.31 6.93 4.34
N LYS A 110 -17.33 7.22 5.18
CA LYS A 110 -17.49 7.99 6.42
C LYS A 110 -17.27 9.47 6.14
N SER A 111 -17.60 10.33 7.09
CA SER A 111 -17.21 11.73 7.02
C SER A 111 -15.69 11.89 7.13
N ILE A 112 -15.17 13.00 6.61
CA ILE A 112 -13.74 13.30 6.68
C ILE A 112 -13.26 13.36 8.16
N ASP A 113 -14.09 13.92 9.04
CA ASP A 113 -13.75 14.02 10.45
C ASP A 113 -13.70 12.65 11.14
N GLU A 114 -14.60 11.72 10.82
CA GLU A 114 -14.54 10.34 11.31
C GLU A 114 -13.26 9.61 10.85
N TYR A 115 -12.78 9.88 9.65
CA TYR A 115 -11.51 9.33 9.18
C TYR A 115 -10.31 9.91 9.93
N PHE A 116 -10.32 11.20 10.23
CA PHE A 116 -9.30 11.82 11.07
C PHE A 116 -9.29 11.25 12.50
N ASP A 117 -10.47 11.09 13.09
CA ASP A 117 -10.63 10.48 14.41
C ASP A 117 -10.06 9.05 14.43
N TYR A 118 -10.37 8.26 13.40
CA TYR A 118 -9.85 6.91 13.24
C TYR A 118 -8.32 6.84 13.26
N MET A 119 -7.65 7.83 12.68
CA MET A 119 -6.18 7.93 12.65
C MET A 119 -5.61 8.76 13.80
N SER A 120 -6.43 9.22 14.74
CA SER A 120 -6.00 10.10 15.84
C SER A 120 -5.21 11.30 15.32
N ILE A 121 -5.81 12.05 14.37
CA ILE A 121 -5.32 13.35 13.91
C ILE A 121 -6.17 14.40 14.59
N GLU A 122 -5.50 15.23 15.42
CA GLU A 122 -6.15 16.21 16.26
C GLU A 122 -6.90 17.27 15.43
N PRO A 123 -8.03 17.79 15.91
CA PRO A 123 -8.84 18.77 15.17
C PRO A 123 -8.05 19.99 14.69
N GLU A 124 -7.12 20.49 15.51
CA GLU A 124 -6.28 21.65 15.19
C GLU A 124 -5.27 21.40 14.05
N ASP A 125 -5.00 20.14 13.72
CA ASP A 125 -4.06 19.75 12.65
C ASP A 125 -4.76 19.52 11.31
N ARG A 126 -6.07 19.23 11.30
CA ARG A 126 -6.81 18.78 10.10
C ARG A 126 -6.80 19.79 8.95
N ASP A 127 -6.79 21.08 9.31
CA ASP A 127 -6.82 22.19 8.35
C ASP A 127 -5.43 22.86 8.16
N LYS A 128 -4.35 22.31 8.75
CA LYS A 128 -2.96 22.69 8.45
C LYS A 128 -2.51 22.13 7.12
N LEU A 129 -1.58 22.81 6.46
CA LEU A 129 -0.96 22.32 5.23
C LEU A 129 -0.18 21.03 5.49
N LEU A 130 -0.24 20.07 4.56
CA LEU A 130 0.47 18.81 4.68
C LEU A 130 1.99 18.97 4.73
N LYS A 131 2.55 20.07 4.21
CA LYS A 131 3.98 20.38 4.40
C LYS A 131 4.36 20.53 5.88
N ASP A 132 3.44 21.00 6.71
CA ASP A 132 3.64 21.26 8.14
C ASP A 132 3.35 20.01 9.01
N TYR A 133 2.87 18.92 8.41
CA TYR A 133 2.67 17.66 9.09
C TYR A 133 4.00 16.99 9.42
N SER A 134 4.08 16.39 10.60
CA SER A 134 5.21 15.52 10.94
C SER A 134 5.29 14.32 10.00
N HIS A 135 6.44 13.66 9.95
CA HIS A 135 6.62 12.43 9.17
C HIS A 135 5.56 11.37 9.53
N GLY A 136 5.30 11.19 10.83
CA GLY A 136 4.27 10.26 11.31
C GLY A 136 2.85 10.65 10.86
N MET A 137 2.52 11.93 10.86
CA MET A 137 1.22 12.40 10.37
C MET A 137 1.07 12.23 8.86
N LYS A 138 2.13 12.49 8.08
CA LYS A 138 2.13 12.22 6.63
C LYS A 138 1.94 10.73 6.34
N ASN A 139 2.55 9.84 7.12
CA ASN A 139 2.32 8.40 7.02
C ASN A 139 0.87 8.03 7.34
N LYS A 140 0.27 8.61 8.39
CA LYS A 140 -1.15 8.41 8.70
C LYS A 140 -2.05 8.81 7.53
N MET A 141 -1.75 9.89 6.83
CA MET A 141 -2.51 10.31 5.65
C MET A 141 -2.40 9.31 4.50
N GLN A 142 -1.22 8.75 4.24
CA GLN A 142 -1.06 7.68 3.24
C GLN A 142 -1.80 6.40 3.63
N MET A 143 -1.75 6.01 4.90
CA MET A 143 -2.53 4.85 5.38
C MET A 143 -4.02 5.11 5.22
N LEU A 144 -4.47 6.33 5.51
CA LEU A 144 -5.88 6.70 5.47
C LEU A 144 -6.47 6.60 4.07
N ILE A 145 -5.78 7.09 3.04
CA ILE A 145 -6.26 6.93 1.65
C ILE A 145 -6.36 5.46 1.23
N ASN A 146 -5.45 4.59 1.70
CA ASN A 146 -5.57 3.14 1.45
C ASN A 146 -6.76 2.53 2.21
N ILE A 147 -7.02 2.94 3.45
CA ILE A 147 -8.21 2.50 4.22
C ILE A 147 -9.50 2.96 3.54
N ILE A 148 -9.54 4.18 3.02
CA ILE A 148 -10.70 4.72 2.30
C ILE A 148 -10.92 3.98 0.98
N ALA A 149 -9.85 3.72 0.22
CA ALA A 149 -9.91 2.99 -1.04
C ALA A 149 -10.35 1.53 -0.87
N GLN A 150 -10.12 0.93 0.30
CA GLN A 150 -10.46 -0.47 0.61
C GLN A 150 -10.01 -1.42 -0.52
N PRO A 151 -8.71 -1.56 -0.79
CA PRO A 151 -8.21 -2.50 -1.79
C PRO A 151 -8.71 -3.91 -1.48
N ASN A 152 -8.96 -4.69 -2.53
CA ASN A 152 -9.56 -6.03 -2.43
C ASN A 152 -8.67 -7.04 -1.70
#